data_d039a09032338751de39e2080ca54eb7
#
_entry.id   d039a09032338751de39e2080ca54eb7
#
_cell.length_a   1.000
_cell.length_b   1.000
_cell.length_c   1.000
_cell.angle_alpha   90.00
_cell.angle_beta   90.00
_cell.angle_gamma   90.00
#
_symmetry.space_group_name_H-M   'P 1'
#
loop_
_entity.id
_entity.type
_entity.pdbx_description
1 polymer ?
#
loop_
_entity_poly.entity_id
_entity_poly.type
_entity_poly.pdbx_seq_one_letter_code
_entity_poly.pdbx_strand_id
1 'polypeptide(L)'
;MGERYQHIAFGPESVDRQRHTGSYVVYGAGLETPEAEPADLTSREIRMLTTSFQFHLATVTSSGWPYVQYRSGPKGFVHHLGVNRIGFADFHGNQQFVSVGNIESDGRVAMFFADFPRRMRLKVFGRAKVIDAADDEALLDRLRVVDDGLVAARCERSIVIDVE
;
A
#
# COMPACT_ATOMS: atom_id res chain seq x y z
N MET A 1 14.75 3.67 -3.53
CA MET A 1 13.49 4.27 -4.00
C MET A 1 13.29 3.70 -5.39
N GLY A 2 12.14 3.09 -5.67
CA GLY A 2 11.88 2.50 -6.99
C GLY A 2 11.94 3.59 -8.08
N GLU A 3 12.37 3.24 -9.26
CA GLU A 3 12.47 4.18 -10.40
C GLU A 3 11.12 4.83 -10.71
N ARG A 4 10.04 4.05 -10.66
CA ARG A 4 8.66 4.50 -10.89
C ARG A 4 8.12 5.46 -9.82
N TYR A 5 8.61 5.36 -8.56
CA TYR A 5 8.17 6.23 -7.47
C TYR A 5 8.28 7.73 -7.81
N GLN A 6 9.34 8.12 -8.50
CA GLN A 6 9.58 9.52 -8.83
C GLN A 6 8.52 10.05 -9.82
N HIS A 7 8.15 9.24 -10.81
CA HIS A 7 7.12 9.60 -11.79
C HIS A 7 5.73 9.73 -11.16
N ILE A 8 5.43 8.95 -10.13
CA ILE A 8 4.15 9.03 -9.42
C ILE A 8 4.13 10.19 -8.40
N ALA A 9 5.25 10.40 -7.67
CA ALA A 9 5.27 11.27 -6.50
C ALA A 9 5.65 12.72 -6.80
N PHE A 10 6.38 13.00 -7.88
CA PHE A 10 6.94 14.32 -8.15
C PHE A 10 6.22 15.04 -9.28
N GLY A 11 5.30 15.92 -8.93
CA GLY A 11 4.72 16.87 -9.86
C GLY A 11 5.65 18.04 -10.17
N PRO A 12 5.27 18.91 -11.14
CA PRO A 12 6.08 20.06 -11.59
C PRO A 12 6.55 20.95 -10.44
N GLU A 13 5.69 21.23 -9.49
CA GLU A 13 5.99 22.10 -8.35
C GLU A 13 7.05 21.49 -7.42
N SER A 14 7.03 20.16 -7.25
CA SER A 14 8.06 19.44 -6.49
C SER A 14 9.40 19.51 -7.20
N VAL A 15 9.40 19.29 -8.51
CA VAL A 15 10.60 19.35 -9.36
C VAL A 15 11.22 20.74 -9.35
N ASP A 16 10.40 21.79 -9.46
CA ASP A 16 10.88 23.18 -9.40
C ASP A 16 11.54 23.50 -8.06
N ARG A 17 10.95 23.05 -6.95
CA ARG A 17 11.54 23.19 -5.61
C ARG A 17 12.87 22.44 -5.50
N GLN A 18 12.94 21.21 -6.02
CA GLN A 18 14.16 20.41 -6.02
C GLN A 18 15.29 21.08 -6.82
N ARG A 19 14.97 21.65 -7.98
CA ARG A 19 15.93 22.39 -8.82
C ARG A 19 16.42 23.64 -8.09
N HIS A 20 15.52 24.39 -7.48
CA HIS A 20 15.88 25.61 -6.74
C HIS A 20 16.81 25.31 -5.55
N THR A 21 16.64 24.20 -4.85
CA THR A 21 17.45 23.81 -3.70
C THR A 21 18.68 22.97 -4.05
N GLY A 22 18.83 22.58 -5.33
CA GLY A 22 19.88 21.66 -5.79
C GLY A 22 19.65 20.18 -5.45
N SER A 23 18.55 19.85 -4.77
CA SER A 23 18.26 18.45 -4.41
C SER A 23 17.77 17.58 -5.59
N TYR A 24 17.51 18.20 -6.73
CA TYR A 24 17.09 17.50 -7.95
C TYR A 24 18.06 16.39 -8.38
N VAL A 25 19.37 16.62 -8.24
CA VAL A 25 20.40 15.63 -8.58
C VAL A 25 20.29 14.33 -7.77
N VAL A 26 19.66 14.39 -6.61
CA VAL A 26 19.47 13.22 -5.73
C VAL A 26 18.08 12.57 -5.96
N TYR A 27 17.06 13.39 -6.11
CA TYR A 27 15.67 12.92 -6.07
C TYR A 27 14.96 12.98 -7.41
N GLY A 28 15.33 13.88 -8.31
CA GLY A 28 14.63 14.14 -9.56
C GLY A 28 15.28 13.54 -10.80
N ALA A 29 16.54 13.14 -10.73
CA ALA A 29 17.31 12.68 -11.89
C ALA A 29 16.67 11.45 -12.59
N GLY A 30 15.99 10.59 -11.86
CA GLY A 30 15.28 9.43 -12.44
C GLY A 30 14.08 9.81 -13.33
N LEU A 31 13.59 11.06 -13.24
CA LEU A 31 12.55 11.57 -14.15
C LEU A 31 13.07 11.79 -15.58
N GLU A 32 14.39 11.83 -15.80
CA GLU A 32 15.01 11.96 -17.10
C GLU A 32 15.01 10.65 -17.90
N THR A 33 14.71 9.52 -17.22
CA THR A 33 14.53 8.22 -17.84
C THR A 33 13.04 7.95 -18.07
N PRO A 34 12.66 7.15 -19.09
CA PRO A 34 11.29 6.73 -19.25
C PRO A 34 10.75 6.03 -18.00
N GLU A 35 9.45 6.19 -17.74
CA GLU A 35 8.79 5.47 -16.65
C GLU A 35 8.93 3.95 -16.85
N ALA A 36 9.45 3.26 -15.85
CA ALA A 36 9.63 1.82 -15.87
C ALA A 36 8.31 1.10 -15.52
N GLU A 37 8.18 -0.15 -15.93
CA GLU A 37 7.13 -1.04 -15.44
C GLU A 37 7.30 -1.29 -13.93
N PRO A 38 6.20 -1.63 -13.21
CA PRO A 38 6.30 -1.99 -11.81
C PRO A 38 7.31 -3.11 -11.59
N ALA A 39 8.26 -2.89 -10.69
CA ALA A 39 9.28 -3.86 -10.35
C ALA A 39 8.82 -4.80 -9.23
N ASP A 40 9.43 -5.98 -9.15
CA ASP A 40 9.22 -6.90 -8.04
C ASP A 40 9.63 -6.25 -6.70
N LEU A 41 8.88 -6.58 -5.65
CA LEU A 41 9.22 -6.14 -4.31
C LEU A 41 10.54 -6.78 -3.85
N THR A 42 11.44 -5.96 -3.36
CA THR A 42 12.71 -6.43 -2.79
C THR A 42 12.49 -7.17 -1.48
N SER A 43 13.43 -8.04 -1.09
CA SER A 43 13.39 -8.74 0.20
C SER A 43 13.32 -7.78 1.40
N ARG A 44 13.86 -6.56 1.28
CA ARG A 44 13.79 -5.53 2.33
C ARG A 44 12.37 -4.97 2.46
N GLU A 45 11.72 -4.67 1.35
CA GLU A 45 10.34 -4.18 1.31
C GLU A 45 9.37 -5.24 1.79
N ILE A 46 9.48 -6.46 1.28
CA ILE A 46 8.68 -7.60 1.73
C ILE A 46 8.80 -7.77 3.25
N ARG A 47 10.02 -7.75 3.79
CA ARG A 47 10.23 -7.87 5.23
C ARG A 47 9.54 -6.76 6.00
N MET A 48 9.63 -5.51 5.54
CA MET A 48 8.99 -4.39 6.22
C MET A 48 7.47 -4.50 6.20
N LEU A 49 6.89 -4.89 5.06
CA LEU A 49 5.46 -5.11 4.90
C LEU A 49 4.96 -6.23 5.83
N THR A 50 5.60 -7.41 5.76
CA THR A 50 5.16 -8.61 6.46
C THR A 50 5.51 -8.64 7.96
N THR A 51 6.35 -7.74 8.45
CA THR A 51 6.64 -7.63 9.89
C THR A 51 5.96 -6.45 10.57
N SER A 52 5.27 -5.60 9.80
CA SER A 52 4.50 -4.50 10.35
C SER A 52 3.19 -4.99 10.97
N PHE A 53 2.75 -4.31 12.02
CA PHE A 53 1.46 -4.54 12.68
C PHE A 53 0.47 -3.39 12.42
N GLN A 54 0.90 -2.38 11.68
CA GLN A 54 0.10 -1.20 11.36
C GLN A 54 0.60 -0.48 10.10
N PHE A 55 -0.30 0.22 9.45
CA PHE A 55 0.00 1.17 8.39
C PHE A 55 -1.14 2.19 8.24
N HIS A 56 -0.88 3.28 7.52
CA HIS A 56 -1.90 4.21 7.08
C HIS A 56 -2.22 3.94 5.62
N LEU A 57 -3.51 3.78 5.32
CA LEU A 57 -4.02 3.60 3.96
C LEU A 57 -4.65 4.90 3.50
N ALA A 58 -4.08 5.50 2.47
CA ALA A 58 -4.68 6.63 1.77
C ALA A 58 -5.45 6.12 0.54
N THR A 59 -6.63 6.70 0.32
CA THR A 59 -7.50 6.46 -0.83
C THR A 59 -8.03 7.79 -1.34
N VAL A 60 -8.68 7.82 -2.50
CA VAL A 60 -9.25 9.02 -3.10
C VAL A 60 -10.78 8.88 -3.12
N THR A 61 -11.48 9.86 -2.54
CA THR A 61 -12.94 9.88 -2.57
C THR A 61 -13.45 10.19 -3.99
N SER A 62 -14.70 9.86 -4.28
CA SER A 62 -15.34 10.18 -5.56
C SER A 62 -15.37 11.69 -5.86
N SER A 63 -15.29 12.53 -4.83
CA SER A 63 -15.17 13.99 -4.95
C SER A 63 -13.72 14.49 -5.08
N GLY A 64 -12.74 13.58 -5.16
CA GLY A 64 -11.32 13.90 -5.38
C GLY A 64 -10.53 14.23 -4.11
N TRP A 65 -11.11 14.11 -2.92
CA TRP A 65 -10.39 14.36 -1.67
C TRP A 65 -9.50 13.17 -1.28
N PRO A 66 -8.27 13.42 -0.78
CA PRO A 66 -7.50 12.39 -0.15
C PRO A 66 -8.13 11.99 1.18
N TYR A 67 -8.25 10.70 1.42
CA TYR A 67 -8.74 10.13 2.66
C TYR A 67 -7.69 9.19 3.24
N VAL A 68 -7.46 9.26 4.54
CA VAL A 68 -6.48 8.42 5.23
C VAL A 68 -7.14 7.66 6.36
N GLN A 69 -6.90 6.37 6.42
CA GLN A 69 -7.37 5.51 7.50
C GLN A 69 -6.20 4.70 8.09
N TYR A 70 -6.15 4.67 9.42
CA TYR A 70 -5.27 3.78 10.17
C TYR A 70 -5.75 2.33 10.03
N ARG A 71 -4.83 1.43 9.74
CA ARG A 71 -5.04 -0.01 9.68
C ARG A 71 -4.05 -0.72 10.59
N SER A 72 -4.52 -1.68 11.36
CA SER A 72 -3.68 -2.51 12.23
C SER A 72 -4.19 -3.93 12.31
N GLY A 73 -3.28 -4.83 12.63
CA GLY A 73 -3.54 -6.24 12.81
C GLY A 73 -2.39 -6.91 13.56
N PRO A 74 -2.43 -8.20 13.75
CA PRO A 74 -1.29 -8.94 14.25
C PRO A 74 -0.10 -8.76 13.31
N LYS A 75 1.12 -8.88 13.83
CA LYS A 75 2.32 -8.83 13.00
C LYS A 75 2.22 -9.89 11.90
N GLY A 76 2.46 -9.49 10.67
CA GLY A 76 2.33 -10.40 9.51
C GLY A 76 0.96 -10.39 8.83
N PHE A 77 0.01 -9.55 9.28
CA PHE A 77 -1.32 -9.48 8.66
C PHE A 77 -1.32 -8.93 7.21
N VAL A 78 -0.23 -8.30 6.79
CA VAL A 78 -0.01 -7.95 5.38
C VAL A 78 0.83 -9.05 4.74
N HIS A 79 0.30 -9.67 3.71
CA HIS A 79 0.91 -10.80 3.02
C HIS A 79 1.54 -10.35 1.69
N HIS A 80 2.70 -10.91 1.37
CA HIS A 80 3.23 -10.86 0.01
C HIS A 80 2.62 -12.01 -0.81
N LEU A 81 1.96 -11.66 -1.90
CA LEU A 81 1.23 -12.59 -2.76
C LEU A 81 1.99 -12.99 -4.03
N GLY A 82 3.20 -12.49 -4.18
CA GLY A 82 4.10 -12.75 -5.31
C GLY A 82 4.35 -11.50 -6.14
N VAL A 83 5.49 -11.45 -6.80
CA VAL A 83 5.93 -10.33 -7.66
C VAL A 83 5.82 -9.00 -6.91
N ASN A 84 4.97 -8.09 -7.36
CA ASN A 84 4.69 -6.78 -6.74
C ASN A 84 3.32 -6.74 -6.06
N ARG A 85 2.72 -7.89 -5.73
CA ARG A 85 1.38 -7.97 -5.16
C ARG A 85 1.40 -8.22 -3.66
N ILE A 86 0.61 -7.47 -2.94
CA ILE A 86 0.36 -7.64 -1.50
C ILE A 86 -1.13 -7.72 -1.20
N GLY A 87 -1.50 -8.25 -0.04
CA GLY A 87 -2.89 -8.32 0.37
C GLY A 87 -3.05 -8.48 1.87
N PHE A 88 -4.23 -8.16 2.36
CA PHE A 88 -4.62 -8.35 3.75
C PHE A 88 -6.13 -8.59 3.88
N ALA A 89 -6.51 -9.32 4.92
CA ALA A 89 -7.92 -9.46 5.28
C ALA A 89 -8.43 -8.16 5.88
N ASP A 90 -9.57 -7.66 5.41
CA ASP A 90 -10.21 -6.46 5.94
C ASP A 90 -11.03 -6.81 7.18
N PHE A 91 -10.50 -6.45 8.35
CA PHE A 91 -11.14 -6.72 9.62
C PHE A 91 -12.43 -5.92 9.76
N HIS A 92 -13.44 -6.57 10.33
CA HIS A 92 -14.71 -5.91 10.64
C HIS A 92 -14.47 -4.70 11.57
N GLY A 93 -14.80 -3.52 11.07
CA GLY A 93 -14.65 -2.25 11.77
C GLY A 93 -15.99 -1.57 12.02
N ASN A 94 -16.01 -0.24 11.93
CA ASN A 94 -17.18 0.59 12.19
C ASN A 94 -18.22 0.63 11.05
N GLN A 95 -18.00 -0.12 9.98
CA GLN A 95 -18.86 -0.24 8.80
C GLN A 95 -19.14 1.07 8.04
N GLN A 96 -18.29 2.08 8.17
CA GLN A 96 -18.40 3.28 7.34
C GLN A 96 -18.06 3.03 5.86
N PHE A 97 -17.28 1.97 5.57
CA PHE A 97 -16.90 1.52 4.22
C PHE A 97 -16.24 2.58 3.34
N VAL A 98 -15.72 3.66 3.92
CA VAL A 98 -15.14 4.76 3.13
C VAL A 98 -13.98 4.28 2.27
N SER A 99 -13.00 3.56 2.86
CA SER A 99 -11.87 3.03 2.08
C SER A 99 -12.32 2.01 1.04
N VAL A 100 -13.30 1.16 1.36
CA VAL A 100 -13.85 0.15 0.44
C VAL A 100 -14.49 0.84 -0.76
N GLY A 101 -15.44 1.75 -0.52
CA GLY A 101 -16.10 2.49 -1.60
C GLY A 101 -15.15 3.34 -2.44
N ASN A 102 -14.11 3.93 -1.82
CA ASN A 102 -13.08 4.66 -2.56
C ASN A 102 -12.27 3.73 -3.46
N ILE A 103 -11.87 2.55 -2.98
CA ILE A 103 -11.14 1.55 -3.78
C ILE A 103 -11.98 1.05 -4.94
N GLU A 104 -13.26 0.81 -4.73
CA GLU A 104 -14.19 0.38 -5.79
C GLU A 104 -14.40 1.46 -6.85
N SER A 105 -14.37 2.72 -6.46
CA SER A 105 -14.53 3.88 -7.37
C SER A 105 -13.24 4.25 -8.08
N ASP A 106 -12.12 4.30 -7.34
CA ASP A 106 -10.80 4.68 -7.83
C ASP A 106 -9.75 3.82 -7.12
N GLY A 107 -9.30 2.78 -7.74
CA GLY A 107 -8.38 1.81 -7.12
C GLY A 107 -7.02 2.36 -6.67
N ARG A 108 -6.71 3.64 -6.89
CA ARG A 108 -5.43 4.23 -6.48
C ARG A 108 -5.33 4.35 -4.97
N VAL A 109 -4.26 3.80 -4.42
CA VAL A 109 -3.97 3.85 -2.99
C VAL A 109 -2.53 4.25 -2.72
N ALA A 110 -2.31 4.81 -1.54
CA ALA A 110 -0.97 4.94 -0.98
C ALA A 110 -0.96 4.34 0.43
N MET A 111 0.12 3.63 0.76
CA MET A 111 0.32 3.07 2.08
C MET A 111 1.57 3.67 2.71
N PHE A 112 1.49 3.95 4.00
CA PHE A 112 2.62 4.44 4.77
C PHE A 112 2.86 3.54 5.97
N PHE A 113 3.98 2.82 5.94
CA PHE A 113 4.48 1.99 7.03
C PHE A 113 5.57 2.76 7.78
N ALA A 114 5.52 2.75 9.10
CA ALA A 114 6.53 3.38 9.96
C ALA A 114 6.99 2.43 11.05
N ASP A 115 8.29 2.24 11.15
CA ASP A 115 8.97 1.56 12.26
C ASP A 115 9.79 2.62 13.02
N PHE A 116 9.17 3.23 14.02
CA PHE A 116 9.78 4.29 14.80
C PHE A 116 11.05 3.84 15.55
N PRO A 117 11.07 2.67 16.23
CA PRO A 117 12.26 2.19 16.90
C PRO A 117 13.47 2.05 15.97
N ARG A 118 13.26 1.56 14.75
CA ARG A 118 14.32 1.38 13.76
C ARG A 118 14.53 2.59 12.84
N ARG A 119 13.75 3.66 13.00
CA ARG A 119 13.76 4.85 12.15
C ARG A 119 13.60 4.52 10.66
N MET A 120 12.80 3.50 10.37
CA MET A 120 12.50 3.10 9.00
C MET A 120 11.09 3.47 8.62
N ARG A 121 10.91 3.74 7.34
CA ARG A 121 9.59 3.93 6.74
C ARG A 121 9.57 3.35 5.34
N LEU A 122 8.40 2.93 4.92
CA LEU A 122 8.12 2.52 3.54
C LEU A 122 6.87 3.24 3.07
N LYS A 123 6.94 3.83 1.89
CA LYS A 123 5.80 4.37 1.16
C LYS A 123 5.54 3.46 -0.02
N VAL A 124 4.29 3.10 -0.21
CA VAL A 124 3.84 2.25 -1.31
C VAL A 124 2.75 2.98 -2.05
N PHE A 125 2.86 3.10 -3.35
CA PHE A 125 1.75 3.43 -4.23
C PHE A 125 1.27 2.13 -4.89
N GLY A 126 -0.02 2.04 -5.17
CA GLY A 126 -0.56 0.85 -5.81
C GLY A 126 -2.00 1.01 -6.27
N ARG A 127 -2.47 -0.05 -6.93
CA ARG A 127 -3.86 -0.19 -7.32
C ARG A 127 -4.49 -1.30 -6.52
N ALA A 128 -5.48 -0.93 -5.72
CA ALA A 128 -6.19 -1.84 -4.84
C ALA A 128 -7.46 -2.38 -5.51
N LYS A 129 -7.82 -3.58 -5.10
CA LYS A 129 -9.11 -4.21 -5.39
C LYS A 129 -9.70 -4.77 -4.10
N VAL A 130 -11.00 -4.65 -3.95
CA VAL A 130 -11.77 -5.32 -2.91
C VAL A 130 -12.29 -6.63 -3.50
N ILE A 131 -12.14 -7.72 -2.74
CA ILE A 131 -12.62 -9.06 -3.13
C ILE A 131 -13.43 -9.57 -1.94
N ASP A 132 -14.74 -9.68 -2.12
CA ASP A 132 -15.62 -10.20 -1.07
C ASP A 132 -15.38 -11.70 -0.83
N ALA A 133 -15.66 -12.17 0.38
CA ALA A 133 -15.50 -13.58 0.74
C ALA A 133 -16.28 -14.51 -0.19
N ALA A 134 -17.44 -14.07 -0.69
CA ALA A 134 -18.25 -14.84 -1.62
C ALA A 134 -17.57 -15.06 -2.98
N ASP A 135 -16.66 -14.18 -3.38
CA ASP A 135 -15.98 -14.25 -4.67
C ASP A 135 -14.67 -15.06 -4.58
N ASP A 136 -13.96 -15.02 -3.44
CA ASP A 136 -12.75 -15.80 -3.21
C ASP A 136 -12.52 -16.06 -1.71
N GLU A 137 -13.22 -17.06 -1.19
CA GLU A 137 -13.09 -17.51 0.21
C GLU A 137 -11.68 -18.06 0.51
N ALA A 138 -11.07 -18.75 -0.46
CA ALA A 138 -9.75 -19.33 -0.28
C ALA A 138 -8.66 -18.27 -0.10
N LEU A 139 -8.75 -17.16 -0.82
CA LEU A 139 -7.87 -16.02 -0.63
C LEU A 139 -8.06 -15.40 0.76
N LEU A 140 -9.31 -15.17 1.17
CA LEU A 140 -9.60 -14.61 2.48
C LEU A 140 -9.07 -15.51 3.61
N ASP A 141 -9.26 -16.80 3.52
CA ASP A 141 -8.75 -17.77 4.50
C ASP A 141 -7.21 -17.74 4.54
N ARG A 142 -6.55 -17.69 3.40
CA ARG A 142 -5.09 -17.53 3.32
C ARG A 142 -4.62 -16.26 4.01
N LEU A 143 -5.29 -15.12 3.81
CA LEU A 143 -4.91 -13.83 4.39
C LEU A 143 -5.22 -13.72 5.88
N ARG A 144 -6.06 -14.59 6.41
CA ARG A 144 -6.35 -14.70 7.85
C ARG A 144 -5.32 -15.53 8.61
N VAL A 145 -4.48 -16.28 7.92
CA VAL A 145 -3.40 -17.06 8.56
C VAL A 145 -2.22 -16.12 8.82
N VAL A 146 -1.88 -15.91 10.09
CA VAL A 146 -0.78 -15.06 10.52
C VAL A 146 0.09 -15.85 11.49
N ASP A 147 1.40 -15.93 11.22
CA ASP A 147 2.32 -16.84 11.90
C ASP A 147 1.77 -18.29 11.85
N ASP A 148 1.59 -18.95 12.98
CA ASP A 148 1.08 -20.32 13.07
C ASP A 148 -0.43 -20.36 13.41
N GLY A 149 -1.15 -19.26 13.32
CA GLY A 149 -2.53 -19.17 13.77
C GLY A 149 -3.47 -18.45 12.81
N LEU A 150 -4.76 -18.81 12.92
CA LEU A 150 -5.83 -18.11 12.22
C LEU A 150 -6.27 -16.89 13.04
N VAL A 151 -6.34 -15.73 12.41
CA VAL A 151 -6.91 -14.53 13.03
C VAL A 151 -8.38 -14.76 13.31
N ALA A 152 -8.76 -14.75 14.60
CA ALA A 152 -10.14 -14.99 15.03
C ALA A 152 -11.10 -13.81 14.73
N ALA A 153 -10.57 -12.63 14.37
CA ALA A 153 -11.37 -11.49 14.01
C ALA A 153 -12.25 -11.78 12.77
N ARG A 154 -13.48 -11.29 12.80
CA ARG A 154 -14.39 -11.39 11.66
C ARG A 154 -13.82 -10.58 10.49
N CYS A 155 -13.72 -11.23 9.34
CA CYS A 155 -13.31 -10.64 8.08
C CYS A 155 -14.36 -11.01 7.03
N GLU A 156 -14.71 -10.06 6.18
CA GLU A 156 -15.75 -10.25 5.17
C GLU A 156 -15.21 -10.12 3.74
N ARG A 157 -14.00 -9.61 3.62
CA ARG A 157 -13.34 -9.34 2.34
C ARG A 157 -11.82 -9.30 2.45
N SER A 158 -11.21 -9.41 1.30
CA SER A 158 -9.77 -9.21 1.09
C SER A 158 -9.54 -7.88 0.39
N ILE A 159 -8.44 -7.20 0.72
CA ILE A 159 -7.92 -6.09 -0.07
C ILE A 159 -6.60 -6.54 -0.67
N VAL A 160 -6.53 -6.52 -2.00
CA VAL A 160 -5.34 -6.89 -2.78
C VAL A 160 -4.82 -5.65 -3.48
N ILE A 161 -3.51 -5.45 -3.47
CA ILE A 161 -2.87 -4.26 -4.01
C ILE A 161 -1.73 -4.70 -4.94
N ASP A 162 -1.83 -4.30 -6.19
CA ASP A 162 -0.73 -4.34 -7.14
C ASP A 162 0.11 -3.08 -6.92
N VAL A 163 1.38 -3.25 -6.51
CA VAL A 163 2.31 -2.16 -6.18
C VAL A 163 2.90 -1.60 -7.47
N GLU A 164 2.93 -0.27 -7.55
CA GLU A 164 3.45 0.50 -8.70
C GLU A 164 4.94 0.78 -8.61
#